data_980b8fbe1a2b6d16e1aaa97c491021c5
#
_entry.id   980b8fbe1a2b6d16e1aaa97c491021c5
#
_cell.length_a   1.000
_cell.length_b   1.000
_cell.length_c   1.000
_cell.angle_alpha   90.00
_cell.angle_beta   90.00
_cell.angle_gamma   90.00
#
_symmetry.space_group_name_H-M   'P 1'
#
loop_
_entity.id
_entity.type
_entity.pdbx_description
1 polymer ?
#
loop_
_entity_poly.entity_id
_entity_poly.type
_entity_poly.pdbx_seq_one_letter_code
_entity_poly.pdbx_strand_id
1 'polypeptide(L)'
;MRAYARRFGADEELWGVVGLVHDFDYEKYPSAQEHPFKGSEILQQRGYSDEIRRAIMSHADYTGVSRDTPMEKALFACDELAGFITAVALVKPGKLLAEVDAKSVRKKMKDKAFARSVSRDDIVNGARELGVELDDHIAFCIEALKGIAGQLGLAGGPSTAT
;
A
#
# COMPACT_ATOMS: atom_id res chain seq x y z
N MET A 1 1.21 4.75 4.26
CA MET A 1 2.46 4.97 5.04
C MET A 1 2.33 6.12 6.06
N ARG A 2 2.13 7.39 5.67
CA ARG A 2 2.05 8.54 6.62
C ARG A 2 1.06 8.34 7.78
N ALA A 3 -0.12 7.75 7.54
CA ALA A 3 -1.10 7.47 8.61
C ALA A 3 -0.55 6.49 9.65
N TYR A 4 0.17 5.46 9.22
CA TYR A 4 0.84 4.55 10.15
C TYR A 4 2.01 5.22 10.87
N ALA A 5 2.79 6.09 10.20
CA ALA A 5 3.84 6.87 10.88
C ALA A 5 3.25 7.66 12.06
N ARG A 6 2.12 8.37 11.85
CA ARG A 6 1.40 9.06 12.95
C ARG A 6 1.00 8.11 14.09
N ARG A 7 0.44 6.95 13.74
CA ARG A 7 0.01 5.95 14.73
C ARG A 7 1.17 5.41 15.58
N PHE A 8 2.36 5.28 14.97
CA PHE A 8 3.57 4.79 15.65
C PHE A 8 4.43 5.92 16.25
N GLY A 9 4.04 7.19 16.11
CA GLY A 9 4.84 8.34 16.56
C GLY A 9 6.17 8.47 15.80
N ALA A 10 6.19 8.05 14.53
CA ALA A 10 7.36 8.04 13.65
C ALA A 10 7.36 9.22 12.66
N ASP A 11 8.44 9.39 11.92
CA ASP A 11 8.59 10.43 10.92
C ASP A 11 7.68 10.19 9.71
N GLU A 12 6.66 11.06 9.56
CA GLU A 12 5.68 10.97 8.48
C GLU A 12 6.29 11.20 7.09
N GLU A 13 7.29 12.07 6.99
CA GLU A 13 7.93 12.36 5.71
C GLU A 13 8.79 11.18 5.26
N LEU A 14 9.58 10.60 6.16
CA LEU A 14 10.37 9.41 5.87
C LEU A 14 9.47 8.26 5.41
N TRP A 15 8.41 7.96 6.15
CA TRP A 15 7.49 6.89 5.78
C TRP A 15 6.70 7.20 4.50
N GLY A 16 6.39 8.48 4.28
CA GLY A 16 5.78 8.95 3.04
C GLY A 16 6.67 8.74 1.83
N VAL A 17 7.97 9.09 1.95
CA VAL A 17 8.96 8.85 0.89
C VAL A 17 9.08 7.37 0.58
N VAL A 18 9.24 6.51 1.60
CA VAL A 18 9.32 5.05 1.40
C VAL A 18 8.10 4.53 0.64
N GLY A 19 6.88 4.91 1.05
CA GLY A 19 5.66 4.50 0.36
C GLY A 19 5.53 5.05 -1.06
N LEU A 20 6.12 6.22 -1.36
CA LEU A 20 6.08 6.82 -2.69
C LEU A 20 7.04 6.13 -3.66
N VAL A 21 8.22 5.74 -3.18
CA VAL A 21 9.30 5.27 -4.06
C VAL A 21 9.50 3.74 -4.02
N HIS A 22 8.67 2.96 -3.29
CA HIS A 22 8.92 1.52 -3.16
C HIS A 22 8.86 0.78 -4.51
N ASP A 23 7.99 1.20 -5.41
CA ASP A 23 7.73 0.58 -6.72
C ASP A 23 8.16 1.45 -7.92
N PHE A 24 8.91 2.53 -7.72
CA PHE A 24 9.21 3.49 -8.80
C PHE A 24 9.96 2.88 -10.00
N ASP A 25 10.61 1.75 -9.80
CA ASP A 25 11.36 1.03 -10.82
C ASP A 25 10.55 -0.07 -11.51
N TYR A 26 9.38 -0.44 -10.98
CA TYR A 26 8.59 -1.60 -11.42
C TYR A 26 8.16 -1.53 -12.90
N GLU A 27 7.77 -0.36 -13.41
CA GLU A 27 7.40 -0.22 -14.82
C GLU A 27 8.56 -0.54 -15.77
N LYS A 28 9.80 -0.23 -15.36
CA LYS A 28 11.00 -0.47 -16.15
C LYS A 28 11.61 -1.84 -15.93
N TYR A 29 11.49 -2.37 -14.75
CA TYR A 29 12.11 -3.60 -14.27
C TYR A 29 11.09 -4.52 -13.58
N PRO A 30 10.10 -5.07 -14.31
CA PRO A 30 8.97 -5.79 -13.68
C PRO A 30 9.29 -7.22 -13.24
N SER A 31 10.49 -7.72 -13.50
CA SER A 31 10.86 -9.09 -13.13
C SER A 31 11.34 -9.17 -11.68
N ALA A 32 11.04 -10.28 -10.99
CA ALA A 32 11.51 -10.53 -9.63
C ALA A 32 13.05 -10.59 -9.50
N GLN A 33 13.78 -10.74 -10.61
CA GLN A 33 15.24 -10.69 -10.65
C GLN A 33 15.77 -9.26 -10.67
N GLU A 34 14.95 -8.30 -11.05
CA GLU A 34 15.34 -6.90 -11.21
C GLU A 34 14.69 -5.99 -10.16
N HIS A 35 13.36 -6.05 -10.01
CA HIS A 35 12.63 -5.32 -8.98
C HIS A 35 12.69 -6.07 -7.64
N PRO A 36 12.90 -5.41 -6.48
CA PRO A 36 13.25 -4.00 -6.27
C PRO A 36 14.78 -3.75 -6.25
N PHE A 37 15.59 -4.73 -6.68
CA PHE A 37 17.05 -4.64 -6.64
C PHE A 37 17.57 -3.44 -7.43
N LYS A 38 17.07 -3.26 -8.66
CA LYS A 38 17.44 -2.13 -9.53
C LYS A 38 17.01 -0.79 -8.94
N GLY A 39 15.82 -0.73 -8.36
CA GLY A 39 15.36 0.45 -7.62
C GLY A 39 16.28 0.79 -6.47
N SER A 40 16.68 -0.19 -5.67
CA SER A 40 17.62 0.00 -4.56
C SER A 40 18.99 0.50 -5.02
N GLU A 41 19.55 -0.02 -6.12
CA GLU A 41 20.80 0.48 -6.72
C GLU A 41 20.68 1.95 -7.15
N ILE A 42 19.58 2.31 -7.82
CA ILE A 42 19.33 3.69 -8.27
C ILE A 42 19.21 4.64 -7.08
N LEU A 43 18.48 4.23 -6.03
CA LEU A 43 18.32 5.04 -4.82
C LEU A 43 19.66 5.23 -4.09
N GLN A 44 20.52 4.21 -4.07
CA GLN A 44 21.87 4.31 -3.52
C GLN A 44 22.69 5.37 -4.25
N GLN A 45 22.69 5.33 -5.58
CA GLN A 45 23.40 6.31 -6.42
C GLN A 45 22.88 7.73 -6.23
N ARG A 46 21.62 7.88 -5.82
CA ARG A 46 20.97 9.16 -5.52
C ARG A 46 21.13 9.62 -4.06
N GLY A 47 21.88 8.86 -3.25
CA GLY A 47 22.18 9.23 -1.86
C GLY A 47 21.06 8.96 -0.86
N TYR A 48 20.09 8.11 -1.20
CA TYR A 48 19.07 7.66 -0.24
C TYR A 48 19.70 6.75 0.81
N SER A 49 19.21 6.88 2.06
CA SER A 49 19.75 6.12 3.20
C SER A 49 19.53 4.60 3.06
N ASP A 50 20.37 3.82 3.74
CA ASP A 50 20.22 2.36 3.80
C ASP A 50 18.90 1.96 4.46
N GLU A 51 18.38 2.76 5.39
CA GLU A 51 17.08 2.55 6.02
C GLU A 51 15.95 2.54 4.99
N ILE A 52 15.90 3.54 4.10
CA ILE A 52 14.90 3.63 3.01
C ILE A 52 15.05 2.44 2.06
N ARG A 53 16.27 2.18 1.64
CA ARG A 53 16.56 1.10 0.68
C ARG A 53 16.23 -0.28 1.25
N ARG A 54 16.55 -0.51 2.53
CA ARG A 54 16.21 -1.74 3.23
C ARG A 54 14.70 -1.93 3.33
N ALA A 55 13.96 -0.89 3.69
CA ALA A 55 12.50 -0.94 3.75
C ALA A 55 11.90 -1.32 2.38
N ILE A 56 12.40 -0.71 1.32
CA ILE A 56 11.98 -1.05 -0.05
C ILE A 56 12.32 -2.51 -0.38
N MET A 57 13.52 -2.97 -0.10
CA MET A 57 13.88 -4.37 -0.34
C MET A 57 13.01 -5.36 0.43
N SER A 58 12.59 -5.01 1.65
CA SER A 58 11.82 -5.90 2.51
C SER A 58 10.35 -6.07 2.12
N HIS A 59 9.80 -5.23 1.19
CA HIS A 59 8.40 -5.32 0.81
C HIS A 59 8.07 -6.57 -0.03
N ALA A 60 9.07 -7.19 -0.65
CA ALA A 60 8.90 -8.37 -1.47
C ALA A 60 9.63 -9.60 -0.86
N ASP A 61 8.91 -10.68 -0.60
CA ASP A 61 9.44 -11.88 0.06
C ASP A 61 10.60 -12.54 -0.70
N TYR A 62 10.60 -12.48 -2.02
CA TYR A 62 11.64 -13.09 -2.85
C TYR A 62 13.01 -12.40 -2.76
N THR A 63 13.09 -11.22 -2.14
CA THR A 63 14.38 -10.56 -1.87
C THR A 63 15.16 -11.22 -0.74
N GLY A 64 14.48 -11.98 0.14
CA GLY A 64 15.04 -12.59 1.33
C GLY A 64 15.37 -11.59 2.46
N VAL A 65 15.00 -10.31 2.31
CA VAL A 65 15.20 -9.29 3.35
C VAL A 65 14.06 -9.35 4.35
N SER A 66 14.40 -9.62 5.63
CA SER A 66 13.42 -9.66 6.72
C SER A 66 12.79 -8.30 7.01
N ARG A 67 11.57 -8.29 7.51
CA ARG A 67 10.85 -7.10 7.99
C ARG A 67 10.99 -7.00 9.51
N ASP A 68 11.96 -6.22 9.97
CA ASP A 68 12.32 -6.13 11.38
C ASP A 68 11.73 -4.88 12.06
N THR A 69 11.62 -3.77 11.30
CA THR A 69 11.14 -2.49 11.81
C THR A 69 9.64 -2.28 11.59
N PRO A 70 8.97 -1.43 12.38
CA PRO A 70 7.58 -1.05 12.14
C PRO A 70 7.32 -0.46 10.75
N MET A 71 8.28 0.30 10.19
CA MET A 71 8.18 0.88 8.85
C MET A 71 8.14 -0.18 7.76
N GLU A 72 9.02 -1.18 7.84
CA GLU A 72 9.10 -2.31 6.91
C GLU A 72 7.80 -3.14 6.94
N LYS A 73 7.32 -3.45 8.14
CA LYS A 73 6.06 -4.18 8.32
C LYS A 73 4.85 -3.39 7.82
N ALA A 74 4.82 -2.07 8.06
CA ALA A 74 3.75 -1.21 7.58
C ALA A 74 3.76 -1.07 6.05
N LEU A 75 4.94 -1.02 5.42
CA LEU A 75 5.04 -0.97 3.96
C LEU A 75 4.43 -2.24 3.36
N PHE A 76 4.88 -3.42 3.78
CA PHE A 76 4.36 -4.70 3.31
C PHE A 76 2.85 -4.85 3.57
N ALA A 77 2.37 -4.43 4.74
CA ALA A 77 0.96 -4.52 5.08
C ALA A 77 0.06 -3.60 4.24
N CYS A 78 0.58 -2.43 3.83
CA CYS A 78 -0.19 -1.43 3.09
C CYS A 78 -0.16 -1.62 1.58
N ASP A 79 0.89 -2.21 1.04
CA ASP A 79 1.17 -2.27 -0.39
C ASP A 79 -0.01 -2.87 -1.18
N GLU A 80 -0.19 -4.16 -1.12
CA GLU A 80 -1.27 -4.86 -1.82
C GLU A 80 -2.67 -4.40 -1.39
N LEU A 81 -2.84 -4.06 -0.11
CA LEU A 81 -4.13 -3.62 0.42
C LEU A 81 -4.57 -2.27 -0.15
N ALA A 82 -3.67 -1.31 -0.33
CA ALA A 82 -4.00 0.00 -0.86
C ALA A 82 -4.53 -0.09 -2.31
N GLY A 83 -3.85 -0.87 -3.13
CA GLY A 83 -4.28 -1.18 -4.49
C GLY A 83 -5.64 -1.90 -4.51
N PHE A 84 -5.82 -2.87 -3.61
CA PHE A 84 -7.08 -3.62 -3.52
C PHE A 84 -8.27 -2.74 -3.10
N ILE A 85 -8.10 -1.86 -2.09
CA ILE A 85 -9.14 -0.91 -1.67
C ILE A 85 -9.51 0.03 -2.83
N THR A 86 -8.53 0.53 -3.57
CA THR A 86 -8.72 1.37 -4.75
C THR A 86 -9.53 0.63 -5.81
N ALA A 87 -9.20 -0.62 -6.11
CA ALA A 87 -9.95 -1.45 -7.03
C ALA A 87 -11.41 -1.67 -6.56
N VAL A 88 -11.63 -1.86 -5.25
CA VAL A 88 -12.99 -1.96 -4.69
C VAL A 88 -13.78 -0.66 -4.87
N ALA A 89 -13.15 0.51 -4.67
CA ALA A 89 -13.80 1.80 -4.90
C ALA A 89 -14.23 1.96 -6.36
N LEU A 90 -13.39 1.59 -7.31
CA LEU A 90 -13.65 1.74 -8.74
C LEU A 90 -14.83 0.90 -9.26
N VAL A 91 -15.22 -0.17 -8.55
CA VAL A 91 -16.41 -0.98 -8.91
C VAL A 91 -17.66 -0.63 -8.11
N LYS A 92 -17.59 0.37 -7.23
CA LYS A 92 -18.79 0.94 -6.58
C LYS A 92 -19.58 1.79 -7.58
N PRO A 93 -20.90 1.97 -7.39
CA PRO A 93 -21.72 2.76 -8.30
C PRO A 93 -21.20 4.19 -8.52
N GLY A 94 -20.80 4.87 -7.45
CA GLY A 94 -20.25 6.23 -7.52
C GLY A 94 -18.76 6.28 -7.81
N LYS A 95 -18.06 5.13 -7.78
CA LYS A 95 -16.59 5.03 -7.85
C LYS A 95 -15.89 5.86 -6.77
N LEU A 96 -16.45 5.88 -5.56
CA LEU A 96 -16.00 6.71 -4.46
C LEU A 96 -15.40 5.88 -3.34
N LEU A 97 -14.32 6.36 -2.73
CA LEU A 97 -13.78 5.80 -1.49
C LEU A 97 -14.78 5.90 -0.33
N ALA A 98 -15.65 6.91 -0.33
CA ALA A 98 -16.72 7.07 0.67
C ALA A 98 -17.71 5.88 0.69
N GLU A 99 -17.86 5.14 -0.42
CA GLU A 99 -18.72 3.97 -0.54
C GLU A 99 -18.04 2.66 -0.10
N VAL A 100 -16.75 2.71 0.28
CA VAL A 100 -15.97 1.54 0.68
C VAL A 100 -15.95 1.40 2.19
N ASP A 101 -16.24 0.19 2.66
CA ASP A 101 -16.12 -0.25 4.04
C ASP A 101 -15.35 -1.59 4.13
N ALA A 102 -14.90 -1.95 5.33
CA ALA A 102 -14.15 -3.19 5.54
C ALA A 102 -14.93 -4.43 5.08
N LYS A 103 -16.25 -4.45 5.28
CA LYS A 103 -17.12 -5.56 4.86
C LYS A 103 -17.10 -5.75 3.34
N SER A 104 -17.15 -4.66 2.58
CA SER A 104 -17.09 -4.73 1.10
C SER A 104 -15.72 -5.18 0.60
N VAL A 105 -14.64 -4.75 1.24
CA VAL A 105 -13.28 -5.23 0.95
C VAL A 105 -13.18 -6.73 1.24
N ARG A 106 -13.58 -7.19 2.43
CA ARG A 106 -13.61 -8.61 2.82
C ARG A 106 -14.44 -9.48 1.86
N LYS A 107 -15.59 -8.95 1.42
CA LYS A 107 -16.41 -9.65 0.42
C LYS A 107 -15.66 -9.82 -0.90
N LYS A 108 -14.98 -8.76 -1.38
CA LYS A 108 -14.21 -8.81 -2.62
C LYS A 108 -12.94 -9.66 -2.50
N MET A 109 -12.32 -9.78 -1.33
CA MET A 109 -11.20 -10.71 -1.09
C MET A 109 -11.58 -12.17 -1.37
N LYS A 110 -12.85 -12.56 -1.20
CA LYS A 110 -13.34 -13.92 -1.51
C LYS A 110 -13.52 -14.16 -3.01
N ASP A 111 -13.64 -13.11 -3.80
CA ASP A 111 -13.79 -13.17 -5.25
C ASP A 111 -12.41 -13.30 -5.92
N LYS A 112 -12.02 -14.53 -6.28
CA LYS A 112 -10.71 -14.81 -6.89
C LYS A 112 -10.53 -14.18 -8.28
N ALA A 113 -11.61 -13.85 -8.99
CA ALA A 113 -11.55 -13.22 -10.30
C ALA A 113 -11.33 -11.70 -10.20
N PHE A 114 -11.72 -11.08 -9.07
CA PHE A 114 -11.56 -9.65 -8.85
C PHE A 114 -10.12 -9.31 -8.51
N ALA A 115 -9.53 -8.30 -9.17
CA ALA A 115 -8.15 -7.83 -8.96
C ALA A 115 -7.15 -9.01 -8.77
N ARG A 116 -7.06 -9.91 -9.77
CA ARG A 116 -6.34 -11.18 -9.68
C ARG A 116 -4.84 -11.04 -9.41
N SER A 117 -4.24 -9.93 -9.80
CA SER A 117 -2.82 -9.63 -9.57
C SER A 117 -2.49 -9.33 -8.11
N VAL A 118 -3.47 -8.91 -7.31
CA VAL A 118 -3.27 -8.58 -5.89
C VAL A 118 -3.18 -9.86 -5.05
N SER A 119 -2.13 -10.01 -4.27
CA SER A 119 -1.93 -11.13 -3.35
C SER A 119 -2.80 -10.98 -2.09
N ARG A 120 -3.81 -11.86 -1.92
CA ARG A 120 -4.63 -11.90 -0.69
C ARG A 120 -3.85 -12.41 0.50
N ASP A 121 -2.89 -13.30 0.24
CA ASP A 121 -2.05 -13.86 1.29
C ASP A 121 -1.15 -12.78 1.88
N ASP A 122 -0.62 -11.88 1.04
CA ASP A 122 0.22 -10.76 1.50
C ASP A 122 -0.61 -9.72 2.28
N ILE A 123 -1.86 -9.48 1.89
CA ILE A 123 -2.78 -8.64 2.69
C ILE A 123 -2.97 -9.23 4.10
N VAL A 124 -3.22 -10.54 4.20
CA VAL A 124 -3.44 -11.21 5.49
C VAL A 124 -2.15 -11.31 6.30
N ASN A 125 -1.05 -11.69 5.65
CA ASN A 125 0.26 -11.80 6.28
C ASN A 125 0.78 -10.45 6.74
N GLY A 126 0.57 -9.40 5.95
CA GLY A 126 0.96 -8.02 6.30
C GLY A 126 0.28 -7.54 7.57
N ALA A 127 -1.04 -7.73 7.70
CA ALA A 127 -1.75 -7.39 8.94
C ALA A 127 -1.21 -8.17 10.15
N ARG A 128 -0.95 -9.49 9.98
CA ARG A 128 -0.40 -10.34 11.03
C ARG A 128 1.01 -9.91 11.44
N GLU A 129 1.91 -9.61 10.50
CA GLU A 129 3.28 -9.17 10.79
C GLU A 129 3.32 -7.78 11.43
N LEU A 130 2.40 -6.91 11.05
CA LEU A 130 2.23 -5.59 11.67
C LEU A 130 1.62 -5.67 13.08
N GLY A 131 1.06 -6.84 13.45
CA GLY A 131 0.44 -7.08 14.76
C GLY A 131 -0.93 -6.41 14.91
N VAL A 132 -1.70 -6.32 13.84
CA VAL A 132 -3.04 -5.72 13.83
C VAL A 132 -4.09 -6.71 13.31
N GLU A 133 -5.32 -6.59 13.83
CA GLU A 133 -6.44 -7.35 13.28
C GLU A 133 -6.74 -6.91 11.85
N LEU A 134 -7.02 -7.87 10.97
CA LEU A 134 -7.19 -7.61 9.53
C LEU A 134 -8.31 -6.61 9.24
N ASP A 135 -9.45 -6.73 9.92
CA ASP A 135 -10.59 -5.83 9.68
C ASP A 135 -10.29 -4.40 10.16
N ASP A 136 -9.55 -4.25 11.26
CA ASP A 136 -9.09 -2.96 11.77
C ASP A 136 -8.05 -2.34 10.84
N HIS A 137 -7.14 -3.15 10.31
CA HIS A 137 -6.16 -2.71 9.31
C HIS A 137 -6.84 -2.21 8.03
N ILE A 138 -7.79 -2.97 7.50
CA ILE A 138 -8.57 -2.58 6.33
C ILE A 138 -9.30 -1.25 6.58
N ALA A 139 -10.01 -1.14 7.70
CA ALA A 139 -10.73 0.09 8.07
C ALA A 139 -9.78 1.29 8.19
N PHE A 140 -8.63 1.11 8.84
CA PHE A 140 -7.61 2.15 8.98
C PHE A 140 -7.06 2.61 7.63
N CYS A 141 -6.74 1.69 6.71
CA CYS A 141 -6.27 2.02 5.37
C CYS A 141 -7.36 2.73 4.54
N ILE A 142 -8.63 2.32 4.66
CA ILE A 142 -9.75 3.01 3.99
C ILE A 142 -9.83 4.47 4.46
N GLU A 143 -9.78 4.74 5.76
CA GLU A 143 -9.84 6.10 6.30
C GLU A 143 -8.63 6.94 5.85
N ALA A 144 -7.43 6.36 5.83
CA ALA A 144 -6.24 7.03 5.31
C ALA A 144 -6.39 7.41 3.83
N LEU A 145 -6.93 6.52 3.00
CA LEU A 145 -7.18 6.77 1.58
C LEU A 145 -8.30 7.78 1.35
N LYS A 146 -9.37 7.77 2.18
CA LYS A 146 -10.43 8.80 2.14
C LYS A 146 -9.86 10.21 2.35
N GLY A 147 -8.88 10.36 3.24
CA GLY A 147 -8.20 11.63 3.49
C GLY A 147 -7.51 12.23 2.27
N ILE A 148 -7.19 11.42 1.27
CA ILE A 148 -6.54 11.84 0.01
C ILE A 148 -7.39 11.51 -1.23
N ALA A 149 -8.67 11.20 -1.05
CA ALA A 149 -9.56 10.75 -2.13
C ALA A 149 -9.61 11.72 -3.31
N GLY A 150 -9.54 13.04 -3.05
CA GLY A 150 -9.47 14.07 -4.09
C GLY A 150 -8.24 13.95 -4.97
N GLN A 151 -7.08 13.65 -4.37
CA GLN A 151 -5.83 13.46 -5.11
C GLN A 151 -5.84 12.17 -5.95
N LEU A 152 -6.61 11.16 -5.50
CA LEU A 152 -6.78 9.88 -6.20
C LEU A 152 -7.90 9.90 -7.26
N GLY A 153 -8.64 11.01 -7.39
CA GLY A 153 -9.82 11.08 -8.27
C GLY A 153 -11.00 10.22 -7.79
N LEU A 154 -11.05 9.86 -6.50
CA LEU A 154 -12.05 8.97 -5.91
C LEU A 154 -12.94 9.65 -4.85
N ALA A 155 -12.96 11.00 -4.84
CA ALA A 155 -13.77 11.81 -3.92
C ALA A 155 -15.17 12.16 -4.45
N GLY A 156 -15.45 11.88 -5.72
CA GLY A 156 -16.59 12.46 -6.42
C GLY A 156 -16.26 13.89 -6.90
N GLY A 157 -16.61 14.20 -8.14
CA GLY A 157 -16.54 15.57 -8.63
C GLY A 157 -17.61 16.44 -7.97
N PRO A 158 -17.48 17.77 -8.02
CA PRO A 158 -18.62 18.62 -7.75
C PRO A 158 -19.76 18.19 -8.66
N SER A 159 -20.92 17.91 -8.06
CA SER A 159 -22.14 17.63 -8.83
C SER A 159 -22.33 18.78 -9.81
N THR A 160 -22.08 18.56 -11.10
CA THR A 160 -22.59 19.44 -12.15
C THR A 160 -24.08 19.18 -12.23
N ALA A 161 -24.80 19.75 -11.24
CA ALA A 161 -26.23 19.93 -11.37
C ALA A 161 -26.43 21.00 -12.44
N THR A 162 -26.76 20.55 -13.62
CA THR A 162 -27.45 21.35 -14.66
C THR A 162 -28.93 21.37 -14.37
#